data_697970595a22ff6c1886c2ca0fc0c55d
#
_entry.id   697970595a22ff6c1886c2ca0fc0c55d
#
_cell.length_a   1.000
_cell.length_b   1.000
_cell.length_c   1.000
_cell.angle_alpha   90.00
_cell.angle_beta   90.00
_cell.angle_gamma   90.00
#
_symmetry.space_group_name_H-M   'P 1'
#
loop_
_entity.id
_entity.type
_entity.pdbx_description
1 polymer ?
#
loop_
_entity_poly.entity_id
_entity_poly.type
_entity_poly.pdbx_seq_one_letter_code
_entity_poly.pdbx_strand_id
1 'polypeptide(L)'
;MNFYGYKRPDGRVGVRNKVLILPASVCASDTTRIISQQVVGSVTFNNQLGCSQVASDQQFTMDVMAGYAANPNVYGTVVVSLGCENCQMDLVVEAIRERTNKPLKQVIIQEAGGTLKAIDMAVRYAKEMVEEASLLQREEFPMSELIIGTECGGSDPTSGLASNPLIGQLSDLIVKEGGTSILSETTEFIGAEHILARRAATPEVHDRIYEIVHRYEKALQLVGEEVREGNPSPGNKAGGLTCLEEKSLGCIHKGGHSPVNAVYDYGKQVEAKQGLVIMDTPGNDPSSVAGMVAGGAQIVVFSTGRGTPTGNPLAPVIKITGNKLTYANMVDNIDVDASPIIYGTKTLESLGDELLKLTQKVACGKQTKAESLGYTEMAIARVCNFV
;
A
#
# COMPACT_ATOMS: atom_id res chain seq x y z
N MET A 1 -5.71 23.12 -1.05
CA MET A 1 -6.87 22.31 -1.48
C MET A 1 -7.35 21.49 -0.29
N ASN A 2 -8.68 21.17 -0.18
CA ASN A 2 -9.22 20.41 0.95
C ASN A 2 -9.94 19.14 0.45
N PHE A 3 -10.11 18.17 1.34
CA PHE A 3 -10.93 16.96 1.13
C PHE A 3 -11.83 16.67 2.33
N TYR A 4 -12.84 15.83 2.15
CA TYR A 4 -13.74 15.41 3.21
C TYR A 4 -13.40 13.98 3.66
N GLY A 5 -12.98 13.84 4.93
CA GLY A 5 -12.52 12.58 5.53
C GLY A 5 -13.13 12.32 6.91
N TYR A 6 -12.72 11.23 7.51
CA TYR A 6 -13.17 10.80 8.85
C TYR A 6 -12.06 11.02 9.87
N LYS A 7 -12.30 11.88 10.87
CA LYS A 7 -11.38 12.07 11.97
C LYS A 7 -11.29 10.81 12.83
N ARG A 8 -10.07 10.43 13.21
CA ARG A 8 -9.82 9.29 14.09
C ARG A 8 -9.46 9.75 15.50
N PRO A 9 -9.67 8.88 16.53
CA PRO A 9 -9.33 9.22 17.92
C PRO A 9 -7.83 9.55 18.12
N ASP A 10 -6.96 8.95 17.30
CA ASP A 10 -5.50 9.21 17.28
C ASP A 10 -5.11 10.49 16.51
N GLY A 11 -6.08 11.29 16.07
CA GLY A 11 -5.87 12.56 15.38
C GLY A 11 -5.70 12.45 13.86
N ARG A 12 -5.47 11.25 13.30
CA ARG A 12 -5.32 11.03 11.85
C ARG A 12 -6.65 11.10 11.11
N VAL A 13 -6.61 11.20 9.79
CA VAL A 13 -7.79 11.37 8.93
C VAL A 13 -7.91 10.21 7.95
N GLY A 14 -9.03 9.50 7.93
CA GLY A 14 -9.30 8.43 6.97
C GLY A 14 -10.13 8.91 5.77
N VAL A 15 -9.82 8.41 4.57
CA VAL A 15 -10.63 8.62 3.35
C VAL A 15 -11.69 7.52 3.17
N ARG A 16 -11.63 6.48 3.99
CA ARG A 16 -12.61 5.40 4.12
C ARG A 16 -12.96 5.19 5.58
N ASN A 17 -14.01 4.40 5.84
CA ASN A 17 -14.50 4.12 7.18
C ASN A 17 -14.81 2.62 7.31
N LYS A 18 -13.78 1.78 7.19
CA LYS A 18 -13.86 0.32 7.14
C LYS A 18 -13.77 -0.29 8.54
N VAL A 19 -14.48 -1.39 8.79
CA VAL A 19 -14.22 -2.28 9.92
C VAL A 19 -13.34 -3.43 9.45
N LEU A 20 -12.16 -3.59 10.03
CA LEU A 20 -11.20 -4.61 9.64
C LEU A 20 -11.41 -5.88 10.45
N ILE A 21 -11.61 -7.00 9.77
CA ILE A 21 -11.53 -8.34 10.36
C ILE A 21 -10.14 -8.87 10.06
N LEU A 22 -9.26 -8.85 11.05
CA LEU A 22 -7.83 -9.09 10.90
C LEU A 22 -7.48 -10.54 11.26
N PRO A 23 -7.03 -11.36 10.29
CA PRO A 23 -6.51 -12.71 10.58
C PRO A 23 -5.09 -12.64 11.15
N ALA A 24 -4.88 -13.08 12.39
CA ALA A 24 -3.56 -13.10 13.02
C ALA A 24 -2.62 -14.16 12.40
N SER A 25 -3.19 -15.18 11.76
CA SER A 25 -2.43 -16.23 11.08
C SER A 25 -3.21 -16.83 9.91
N VAL A 26 -2.54 -17.63 9.07
CA VAL A 26 -3.17 -18.36 7.95
C VAL A 26 -4.35 -19.21 8.40
N CYS A 27 -4.28 -19.81 9.59
CA CYS A 27 -5.34 -20.65 10.15
C CYS A 27 -6.64 -19.87 10.45
N ALA A 28 -6.58 -18.55 10.60
CA ALA A 28 -7.73 -17.69 10.84
C ALA A 28 -8.30 -17.09 9.53
N SER A 29 -7.60 -17.18 8.42
CA SER A 29 -7.94 -16.46 7.16
C SER A 29 -9.32 -16.83 6.61
N ASP A 30 -9.65 -18.12 6.52
CA ASP A 30 -10.98 -18.53 6.06
C ASP A 30 -12.10 -18.12 7.02
N THR A 31 -11.81 -18.18 8.33
CA THR A 31 -12.76 -17.73 9.37
C THR A 31 -13.05 -16.25 9.21
N THR A 32 -12.02 -15.40 9.04
CA THR A 32 -12.21 -13.95 8.82
C THR A 32 -12.93 -13.65 7.53
N ARG A 33 -12.68 -14.41 6.46
CA ARG A 33 -13.42 -14.28 5.20
C ARG A 33 -14.92 -14.55 5.37
N ILE A 34 -15.28 -15.62 6.09
CA ILE A 34 -16.68 -15.96 6.38
C ILE A 34 -17.35 -14.86 7.22
N ILE A 35 -16.65 -14.31 8.22
CA ILE A 35 -17.14 -13.21 9.05
C ILE A 35 -17.40 -11.97 8.19
N SER A 36 -16.42 -11.58 7.39
CA SER A 36 -16.52 -10.37 6.54
C SER A 36 -17.66 -10.48 5.51
N GLN A 37 -17.95 -11.65 4.99
CA GLN A 37 -19.08 -11.87 4.08
C GLN A 37 -20.47 -11.70 4.75
N GLN A 38 -20.54 -11.80 6.08
CA GLN A 38 -21.80 -11.64 6.83
C GLN A 38 -22.06 -10.20 7.29
N VAL A 39 -21.04 -9.33 7.27
CA VAL A 39 -21.14 -7.95 7.80
C VAL A 39 -20.78 -6.95 6.71
N VAL A 40 -21.78 -6.35 6.08
CA VAL A 40 -21.58 -5.29 5.07
C VAL A 40 -20.88 -4.09 5.71
N GLY A 41 -19.83 -3.60 5.05
CA GLY A 41 -18.98 -2.52 5.59
C GLY A 41 -17.72 -3.01 6.32
N SER A 42 -17.61 -4.32 6.58
CA SER A 42 -16.36 -4.94 7.01
C SER A 42 -15.51 -5.38 5.81
N VAL A 43 -14.20 -5.50 6.05
CA VAL A 43 -13.20 -5.98 5.10
C VAL A 43 -12.22 -6.90 5.78
N THR A 44 -11.62 -7.80 5.00
CA THR A 44 -10.55 -8.70 5.43
C THR A 44 -9.55 -8.93 4.31
N PHE A 45 -8.50 -9.66 4.59
CA PHE A 45 -7.53 -10.13 3.61
C PHE A 45 -7.11 -11.57 3.91
N ASN A 46 -6.48 -12.23 2.94
CA ASN A 46 -5.90 -13.55 3.15
C ASN A 46 -4.48 -13.40 3.70
N ASN A 47 -4.30 -13.68 4.99
CA ASN A 47 -2.98 -13.75 5.62
C ASN A 47 -2.41 -15.17 5.46
N GLN A 48 -1.27 -15.29 4.78
CA GLN A 48 -0.59 -16.58 4.59
C GLN A 48 0.52 -16.84 5.63
N LEU A 49 0.72 -15.91 6.55
CA LEU A 49 1.80 -15.89 7.53
C LEU A 49 1.25 -15.99 8.96
N GLY A 50 2.05 -15.58 9.94
CA GLY A 50 1.68 -15.50 11.36
C GLY A 50 2.10 -16.71 12.18
N CYS A 51 2.54 -17.81 11.53
CA CYS A 51 3.03 -19.00 12.20
C CYS A 51 4.28 -19.56 11.50
N SER A 52 5.11 -20.31 12.25
CA SER A 52 6.33 -20.97 11.76
C SER A 52 7.32 -20.00 11.10
N GLN A 53 7.44 -18.80 11.63
CA GLN A 53 8.33 -17.76 11.15
C GLN A 53 9.51 -17.53 12.10
N VAL A 54 10.67 -17.19 11.52
CA VAL A 54 11.80 -16.66 12.30
C VAL A 54 11.49 -15.24 12.77
N ALA A 55 12.21 -14.78 13.80
CA ALA A 55 11.90 -13.51 14.49
C ALA A 55 11.82 -12.29 13.54
N SER A 56 12.70 -12.19 12.55
CA SER A 56 12.69 -11.08 11.59
C SER A 56 11.44 -11.06 10.70
N ASP A 57 11.03 -12.23 10.18
CA ASP A 57 9.82 -12.35 9.36
C ASP A 57 8.54 -12.21 10.20
N GLN A 58 8.57 -12.68 11.45
CA GLN A 58 7.48 -12.44 12.39
C GLN A 58 7.31 -10.95 12.66
N GLN A 59 8.41 -10.19 12.79
CA GLN A 59 8.36 -8.74 12.98
C GLN A 59 7.72 -8.04 11.78
N PHE A 60 8.06 -8.40 10.54
CA PHE A 60 7.40 -7.85 9.35
C PHE A 60 5.89 -8.13 9.36
N THR A 61 5.50 -9.35 9.71
CA THR A 61 4.09 -9.75 9.80
C THR A 61 3.36 -8.93 10.87
N MET A 62 3.97 -8.76 12.05
CA MET A 62 3.43 -7.94 13.14
C MET A 62 3.31 -6.47 12.74
N ASP A 63 4.35 -5.90 12.11
CA ASP A 63 4.33 -4.51 11.66
C ASP A 63 3.22 -4.23 10.64
N VAL A 64 2.99 -5.16 9.70
CA VAL A 64 1.92 -5.02 8.71
C VAL A 64 0.55 -5.16 9.36
N MET A 65 0.33 -6.16 10.22
CA MET A 65 -0.94 -6.35 10.91
C MET A 65 -1.30 -5.14 11.79
N ALA A 66 -0.35 -4.67 12.61
CA ALA A 66 -0.54 -3.51 13.45
C ALA A 66 -0.76 -2.22 12.63
N GLY A 67 -0.01 -2.06 11.54
CA GLY A 67 -0.16 -0.95 10.61
C GLY A 67 -1.51 -0.93 9.90
N TYR A 68 -2.02 -2.10 9.46
CA TYR A 68 -3.36 -2.22 8.88
C TYR A 68 -4.45 -1.82 9.88
N ALA A 69 -4.39 -2.33 11.12
CA ALA A 69 -5.32 -1.94 12.17
C ALA A 69 -5.20 -0.44 12.49
N ALA A 70 -3.99 0.11 12.46
CA ALA A 70 -3.72 1.53 12.70
C ALA A 70 -4.03 2.43 11.50
N ASN A 71 -4.17 1.91 10.26
CA ASN A 71 -4.42 2.73 9.07
C ASN A 71 -5.65 3.64 9.27
N PRO A 72 -5.58 4.94 8.92
CA PRO A 72 -6.70 5.88 9.16
C PRO A 72 -7.99 5.53 8.41
N ASN A 73 -7.93 4.69 7.36
CA ASN A 73 -9.13 4.20 6.67
C ASN A 73 -9.94 3.18 7.49
N VAL A 74 -9.37 2.67 8.59
CA VAL A 74 -10.01 1.72 9.50
C VAL A 74 -10.64 2.46 10.66
N TYR A 75 -11.92 2.20 10.91
CA TYR A 75 -12.66 2.67 12.09
C TYR A 75 -12.27 1.85 13.32
N GLY A 76 -12.35 0.54 13.21
CA GLY A 76 -12.06 -0.42 14.28
C GLY A 76 -11.68 -1.78 13.73
N THR A 77 -11.11 -2.63 14.57
CA THR A 77 -10.57 -3.93 14.18
C THR A 77 -11.10 -5.04 15.09
N VAL A 78 -11.52 -6.16 14.48
CA VAL A 78 -11.75 -7.43 15.16
C VAL A 78 -10.59 -8.37 14.77
N VAL A 79 -9.68 -8.64 15.70
CA VAL A 79 -8.58 -9.59 15.51
C VAL A 79 -9.10 -10.99 15.75
N VAL A 80 -8.84 -11.90 14.81
CA VAL A 80 -9.18 -13.32 14.91
C VAL A 80 -7.90 -14.14 14.84
N SER A 81 -7.62 -14.94 15.87
CA SER A 81 -6.48 -15.85 15.93
C SER A 81 -6.95 -17.29 16.10
N LEU A 82 -6.06 -18.25 15.81
CA LEU A 82 -6.30 -19.66 16.13
C LEU A 82 -6.10 -19.91 17.63
N GLY A 83 -4.97 -19.46 18.20
CA GLY A 83 -4.60 -19.62 19.61
C GLY A 83 -3.25 -20.28 19.86
N CYS A 84 -2.55 -20.80 18.81
CA CYS A 84 -1.24 -21.45 18.95
C CYS A 84 -0.17 -20.94 17.96
N GLU A 85 -0.48 -19.88 17.22
CA GLU A 85 0.44 -19.25 16.26
C GLU A 85 1.58 -18.45 16.92
N ASN A 86 2.66 -18.17 16.16
CA ASN A 86 3.75 -17.31 16.64
C ASN A 86 3.29 -15.87 16.89
N CYS A 87 2.43 -15.33 16.02
CA CYS A 87 1.79 -14.04 16.22
C CYS A 87 0.62 -14.17 17.20
N GLN A 88 0.94 -14.46 18.47
CA GLN A 88 -0.06 -14.65 19.52
C GLN A 88 -0.94 -13.42 19.71
N MET A 89 -2.18 -13.64 20.14
CA MET A 89 -3.19 -12.58 20.28
C MET A 89 -2.68 -11.38 21.09
N ASP A 90 -2.06 -11.63 22.24
CA ASP A 90 -1.58 -10.57 23.12
C ASP A 90 -0.51 -9.71 22.45
N LEU A 91 0.44 -10.34 21.72
CA LEU A 91 1.47 -9.61 20.97
C LEU A 91 0.87 -8.76 19.85
N VAL A 92 -0.11 -9.30 19.11
CA VAL A 92 -0.80 -8.56 18.05
C VAL A 92 -1.57 -7.38 18.63
N VAL A 93 -2.29 -7.58 19.73
CA VAL A 93 -3.05 -6.53 20.41
C VAL A 93 -2.13 -5.43 20.96
N GLU A 94 -1.01 -5.80 21.58
CA GLU A 94 -0.01 -4.86 22.08
C GLU A 94 0.56 -4.01 20.93
N ALA A 95 1.03 -4.64 19.85
CA ALA A 95 1.55 -3.94 18.67
C ALA A 95 0.52 -3.00 18.02
N ILE A 96 -0.77 -3.35 18.03
CA ILE A 96 -1.85 -2.47 17.56
C ILE A 96 -2.02 -1.28 18.53
N ARG A 97 -2.04 -1.54 19.83
CA ARG A 97 -2.26 -0.51 20.85
C ARG A 97 -1.13 0.52 20.94
N GLU A 98 0.10 0.12 20.61
CA GLU A 98 1.24 1.04 20.47
C GLU A 98 1.03 2.07 19.34
N ARG A 99 0.24 1.72 18.31
CA ARG A 99 0.06 2.53 17.09
C ARG A 99 -1.28 3.28 17.05
N THR A 100 -2.31 2.82 17.78
CA THR A 100 -3.64 3.43 17.72
C THR A 100 -4.50 3.10 18.94
N ASN A 101 -5.42 4.03 19.28
CA ASN A 101 -6.43 3.86 20.33
C ASN A 101 -7.84 3.58 19.77
N LYS A 102 -7.96 3.24 18.48
CA LYS A 102 -9.24 2.92 17.83
C LYS A 102 -9.92 1.68 18.44
N PRO A 103 -11.23 1.47 18.22
CA PRO A 103 -11.95 0.28 18.70
C PRO A 103 -11.26 -1.02 18.29
N LEU A 104 -11.07 -1.93 19.26
CA LEU A 104 -10.38 -3.19 19.07
C LEU A 104 -11.09 -4.28 19.87
N LYS A 105 -11.47 -5.36 19.19
CA LYS A 105 -12.00 -6.60 19.78
C LYS A 105 -11.12 -7.78 19.37
N GLN A 106 -11.15 -8.87 20.13
CA GLN A 106 -10.34 -10.05 19.89
C GLN A 106 -11.18 -11.32 20.03
N VAL A 107 -10.90 -12.32 19.19
CA VAL A 107 -11.53 -13.63 19.22
C VAL A 107 -10.47 -14.71 18.95
N ILE A 108 -10.33 -15.64 19.88
CA ILE A 108 -9.43 -16.81 19.76
C ILE A 108 -10.29 -18.04 19.46
N ILE A 109 -10.09 -18.67 18.30
CA ILE A 109 -10.93 -19.76 17.80
C ILE A 109 -10.96 -20.95 18.79
N GLN A 110 -9.77 -21.33 19.31
CA GLN A 110 -9.66 -22.46 20.26
C GLN A 110 -10.39 -22.14 21.58
N GLU A 111 -10.26 -20.95 22.12
CA GLU A 111 -10.90 -20.53 23.37
C GLU A 111 -12.43 -20.32 23.21
N ALA A 112 -12.86 -19.83 22.04
CA ALA A 112 -14.28 -19.70 21.72
C ALA A 112 -15.01 -21.06 21.67
N GLY A 113 -14.25 -22.15 21.59
CA GLY A 113 -14.81 -23.50 21.47
C GLY A 113 -15.12 -23.90 20.03
N GLY A 114 -14.32 -23.39 19.07
CA GLY A 114 -14.34 -23.74 17.66
C GLY A 114 -14.86 -22.64 16.73
N THR A 115 -14.69 -22.89 15.44
CA THR A 115 -14.91 -21.91 14.37
C THR A 115 -16.30 -21.30 14.37
N LEU A 116 -17.38 -22.09 14.53
CA LEU A 116 -18.75 -21.55 14.46
C LEU A 116 -19.05 -20.57 15.58
N LYS A 117 -18.56 -20.84 16.81
CA LYS A 117 -18.73 -19.93 17.94
C LYS A 117 -17.87 -18.67 17.77
N ALA A 118 -16.64 -18.82 17.26
CA ALA A 118 -15.77 -17.69 16.95
C ALA A 118 -16.40 -16.77 15.87
N ILE A 119 -17.02 -17.36 14.83
CA ILE A 119 -17.75 -16.59 13.80
C ILE A 119 -18.91 -15.81 14.43
N ASP A 120 -19.77 -16.46 15.25
CA ASP A 120 -20.90 -15.75 15.89
C ASP A 120 -20.41 -14.55 16.73
N MET A 121 -19.39 -14.75 17.56
CA MET A 121 -18.82 -13.69 18.39
C MET A 121 -18.26 -12.54 17.53
N ALA A 122 -17.42 -12.86 16.55
CA ALA A 122 -16.77 -11.84 15.70
C ALA A 122 -17.76 -11.09 14.81
N VAL A 123 -18.81 -11.76 14.29
CA VAL A 123 -19.90 -11.11 13.53
C VAL A 123 -20.62 -10.09 14.41
N ARG A 124 -20.93 -10.40 15.68
CA ARG A 124 -21.55 -9.46 16.63
C ARG A 124 -20.68 -8.24 16.87
N TYR A 125 -19.36 -8.44 17.13
CA TYR A 125 -18.42 -7.34 17.32
C TYR A 125 -18.26 -6.49 16.06
N ALA A 126 -18.16 -7.11 14.91
CA ALA A 126 -18.03 -6.38 13.65
C ALA A 126 -19.29 -5.59 13.31
N LYS A 127 -20.48 -6.16 13.54
CA LYS A 127 -21.77 -5.50 13.35
C LYS A 127 -21.89 -4.25 14.25
N GLU A 128 -21.59 -4.38 15.54
CA GLU A 128 -21.57 -3.26 16.49
C GLU A 128 -20.64 -2.13 15.99
N MET A 129 -19.40 -2.46 15.59
CA MET A 129 -18.46 -1.46 15.07
C MET A 129 -18.94 -0.81 13.76
N VAL A 130 -19.61 -1.55 12.87
CA VAL A 130 -20.16 -0.98 11.62
C VAL A 130 -21.32 -0.02 11.93
N GLU A 131 -22.18 -0.35 12.91
CA GLU A 131 -23.26 0.53 13.35
C GLU A 131 -22.68 1.84 13.93
N GLU A 132 -21.69 1.77 14.80
CA GLU A 132 -21.00 2.94 15.35
C GLU A 132 -20.29 3.76 14.25
N ALA A 133 -19.57 3.08 13.35
CA ALA A 133 -18.89 3.72 12.23
C ALA A 133 -19.87 4.48 11.33
N SER A 134 -21.10 3.99 11.15
CA SER A 134 -22.13 4.62 10.32
C SER A 134 -22.61 5.98 10.84
N LEU A 135 -22.41 6.26 12.11
CA LEU A 135 -22.76 7.56 12.74
C LEU A 135 -21.73 8.65 12.45
N LEU A 136 -20.51 8.28 12.02
CA LEU A 136 -19.48 9.27 11.74
C LEU A 136 -19.79 10.02 10.45
N GLN A 137 -19.65 11.34 10.52
CA GLN A 137 -19.77 12.23 9.37
C GLN A 137 -18.38 12.58 8.83
N ARG A 138 -18.30 12.85 7.53
CA ARG A 138 -17.09 13.40 6.93
C ARG A 138 -16.96 14.87 7.30
N GLU A 139 -15.75 15.26 7.70
CA GLU A 139 -15.36 16.63 8.01
C GLU A 139 -14.34 17.13 6.98
N GLU A 140 -14.18 18.43 6.85
CA GLU A 140 -13.24 19.05 5.93
C GLU A 140 -11.81 19.07 6.52
N PHE A 141 -10.82 18.61 5.74
CA PHE A 141 -9.41 18.59 6.11
C PHE A 141 -8.54 19.11 4.97
N PRO A 142 -7.40 19.74 5.25
CA PRO A 142 -6.44 20.16 4.22
C PRO A 142 -5.73 18.94 3.61
N MET A 143 -5.30 19.06 2.35
CA MET A 143 -4.54 18.01 1.66
C MET A 143 -3.24 17.64 2.38
N SER A 144 -2.74 18.46 3.28
CA SER A 144 -1.58 18.16 4.14
C SER A 144 -1.79 16.94 5.06
N GLU A 145 -3.02 16.53 5.32
CA GLU A 145 -3.35 15.31 6.08
C GLU A 145 -3.34 14.04 5.21
N LEU A 146 -3.16 14.18 3.89
CA LEU A 146 -3.17 13.05 2.96
C LEU A 146 -1.78 12.42 2.81
N ILE A 147 -1.73 11.10 2.93
CA ILE A 147 -0.58 10.25 2.62
C ILE A 147 -0.94 9.39 1.42
N ILE A 148 -0.23 9.54 0.32
CA ILE A 148 -0.37 8.66 -0.85
C ILE A 148 0.80 7.69 -0.93
N GLY A 149 0.54 6.47 -1.40
CA GLY A 149 1.56 5.51 -1.83
C GLY A 149 1.66 5.47 -3.35
N THR A 150 2.86 5.31 -3.89
CA THR A 150 3.09 5.22 -5.34
C THR A 150 3.67 3.86 -5.71
N GLU A 151 3.10 3.21 -6.72
CA GLU A 151 3.43 1.83 -7.12
C GLU A 151 3.49 1.71 -8.64
N CYS A 152 4.22 0.70 -9.15
CA CYS A 152 4.12 0.31 -10.55
C CYS A 152 4.21 -1.21 -10.75
N GLY A 153 3.32 -1.79 -11.55
CA GLY A 153 3.29 -3.22 -11.82
C GLY A 153 2.87 -3.55 -13.25
N GLY A 154 3.42 -4.65 -13.79
CA GLY A 154 3.22 -4.97 -15.20
C GLY A 154 3.78 -3.89 -16.12
N SER A 155 4.92 -3.31 -15.79
CA SER A 155 5.51 -2.14 -16.47
C SER A 155 5.92 -2.46 -17.92
N ASP A 156 5.80 -1.45 -18.78
CA ASP A 156 6.32 -1.39 -20.14
C ASP A 156 7.00 -0.02 -20.38
N PRO A 157 7.58 0.28 -21.55
CA PRO A 157 8.22 1.57 -21.81
C PRO A 157 7.30 2.78 -21.62
N THR A 158 5.98 2.62 -21.82
CA THR A 158 5.01 3.72 -21.60
C THR A 158 4.87 4.09 -20.13
N SER A 159 5.21 3.15 -19.23
CA SER A 159 5.24 3.43 -17.79
C SER A 159 6.28 4.50 -17.45
N GLY A 160 7.51 4.35 -17.95
CA GLY A 160 8.59 5.33 -17.75
C GLY A 160 8.38 6.64 -18.49
N LEU A 161 7.70 6.61 -19.65
CA LEU A 161 7.50 7.79 -20.51
C LEU A 161 6.28 8.63 -20.12
N ALA A 162 5.25 8.06 -19.51
CA ALA A 162 3.99 8.76 -19.23
C ALA A 162 3.44 8.51 -17.82
N SER A 163 3.08 7.26 -17.47
CA SER A 163 2.32 7.02 -16.24
C SER A 163 3.15 7.25 -14.97
N ASN A 164 4.42 6.85 -14.92
CA ASN A 164 5.29 7.13 -13.77
C ASN A 164 5.62 8.62 -13.62
N PRO A 165 5.99 9.37 -14.70
CA PRO A 165 6.10 10.81 -14.63
C PRO A 165 4.81 11.51 -14.18
N LEU A 166 3.62 11.03 -14.61
CA LEU A 166 2.34 11.56 -14.17
C LEU A 166 2.10 11.33 -12.66
N ILE A 167 2.46 10.16 -12.13
CA ILE A 167 2.44 9.91 -10.69
C ILE A 167 3.42 10.85 -9.97
N GLY A 168 4.62 11.06 -10.53
CA GLY A 168 5.60 12.00 -9.99
C GLY A 168 5.09 13.43 -9.94
N GLN A 169 4.39 13.88 -10.98
CA GLN A 169 3.73 15.19 -10.98
C GLN A 169 2.67 15.28 -9.86
N LEU A 170 1.87 14.23 -9.66
CA LEU A 170 0.94 14.19 -8.54
C LEU A 170 1.68 14.20 -7.19
N SER A 171 2.78 13.43 -7.06
CA SER A 171 3.61 13.42 -5.86
C SER A 171 4.08 14.83 -5.50
N ASP A 172 4.64 15.57 -6.46
CA ASP A 172 5.08 16.94 -6.25
C ASP A 172 3.93 17.89 -5.89
N LEU A 173 2.74 17.72 -6.51
CA LEU A 173 1.55 18.50 -6.16
C LEU A 173 1.05 18.22 -4.75
N ILE A 174 1.04 16.95 -4.29
CA ILE A 174 0.68 16.56 -2.92
C ILE A 174 1.68 17.16 -1.92
N VAL A 175 2.98 17.06 -2.21
CA VAL A 175 4.04 17.67 -1.37
C VAL A 175 3.88 19.19 -1.31
N LYS A 176 3.58 19.84 -2.42
CA LYS A 176 3.31 21.28 -2.48
C LYS A 176 2.10 21.70 -1.64
N GLU A 177 1.07 20.87 -1.55
CA GLU A 177 -0.10 21.05 -0.65
C GLU A 177 0.23 20.71 0.83
N GLY A 178 1.48 20.32 1.13
CA GLY A 178 1.95 19.97 2.46
C GLY A 178 1.68 18.51 2.87
N GLY A 179 1.22 17.67 1.95
CA GLY A 179 0.96 16.25 2.20
C GLY A 179 2.20 15.37 2.11
N THR A 180 2.00 14.05 2.16
CA THR A 180 3.07 13.05 2.11
C THR A 180 2.89 12.13 0.92
N SER A 181 3.98 11.88 0.18
CA SER A 181 4.06 10.89 -0.88
C SER A 181 5.10 9.83 -0.52
N ILE A 182 4.72 8.56 -0.57
CA ILE A 182 5.61 7.41 -0.31
C ILE A 182 6.03 6.82 -1.65
N LEU A 183 7.33 6.88 -1.95
CA LEU A 183 7.95 6.14 -3.05
C LEU A 183 8.38 4.76 -2.53
N SER A 184 8.03 3.70 -3.24
CA SER A 184 8.25 2.30 -2.87
C SER A 184 9.05 1.53 -3.92
N GLU A 185 9.20 0.21 -3.74
CA GLU A 185 9.84 -0.73 -4.68
C GLU A 185 11.36 -0.56 -4.75
N THR A 186 12.06 -0.75 -3.62
CA THR A 186 13.52 -0.56 -3.49
C THR A 186 14.33 -1.35 -4.53
N THR A 187 13.90 -2.55 -4.90
CA THR A 187 14.55 -3.35 -5.93
C THR A 187 14.51 -2.71 -7.32
N GLU A 188 13.62 -1.75 -7.52
CA GLU A 188 13.48 -0.95 -8.74
C GLU A 188 14.15 0.42 -8.64
N PHE A 189 15.05 0.60 -7.67
CA PHE A 189 15.99 1.73 -7.61
C PHE A 189 17.40 1.33 -8.07
N ILE A 190 17.70 0.03 -8.15
CA ILE A 190 19.01 -0.52 -8.51
C ILE A 190 19.47 0.04 -9.86
N GLY A 191 20.63 0.70 -9.86
CA GLY A 191 21.21 1.40 -11.01
C GLY A 191 20.74 2.86 -11.18
N ALA A 192 19.66 3.28 -10.46
CA ALA A 192 19.16 4.66 -10.45
C ALA A 192 19.18 5.31 -9.05
N GLU A 193 19.62 4.60 -8.00
CA GLU A 193 19.66 5.04 -6.61
C GLU A 193 20.43 6.37 -6.41
N HIS A 194 21.47 6.59 -7.20
CA HIS A 194 22.27 7.81 -7.17
C HIS A 194 21.46 9.07 -7.55
N ILE A 195 20.40 8.94 -8.30
CA ILE A 195 19.50 10.05 -8.68
C ILE A 195 18.62 10.42 -7.48
N LEU A 196 18.10 9.43 -6.75
CA LEU A 196 17.33 9.64 -5.53
C LEU A 196 18.23 10.19 -4.40
N ALA A 197 19.43 9.61 -4.21
CA ALA A 197 20.38 10.02 -3.20
C ALA A 197 20.82 11.49 -3.34
N ARG A 198 21.00 11.98 -4.58
CA ARG A 198 21.28 13.41 -4.82
C ARG A 198 20.18 14.36 -4.37
N ARG A 199 18.97 13.86 -4.17
CA ARG A 199 17.79 14.62 -3.72
C ARG A 199 17.51 14.43 -2.24
N ALA A 200 18.37 13.70 -1.51
CA ALA A 200 18.23 13.50 -0.08
C ALA A 200 18.30 14.83 0.68
N ALA A 201 17.38 15.04 1.62
CA ALA A 201 17.34 16.25 2.43
C ALA A 201 18.50 16.33 3.44
N THR A 202 19.06 15.18 3.85
CA THR A 202 20.19 15.09 4.78
C THR A 202 21.19 14.01 4.33
N PRO A 203 22.46 14.06 4.81
CA PRO A 203 23.43 12.99 4.56
C PRO A 203 22.97 11.61 5.03
N GLU A 204 22.26 11.52 6.14
CA GLU A 204 21.76 10.26 6.69
C GLU A 204 20.72 9.61 5.73
N VAL A 205 19.84 10.42 5.16
CA VAL A 205 18.87 9.97 4.14
C VAL A 205 19.60 9.51 2.88
N HIS A 206 20.63 10.25 2.44
CA HIS A 206 21.47 9.87 1.31
C HIS A 206 22.09 8.48 1.51
N ASP A 207 22.75 8.25 2.64
CA ASP A 207 23.42 6.99 2.93
C ASP A 207 22.42 5.84 3.09
N ARG A 208 21.26 6.13 3.71
CA ARG A 208 20.20 5.13 3.87
C ARG A 208 19.61 4.66 2.53
N ILE A 209 19.50 5.54 1.53
CA ILE A 209 19.05 5.15 0.18
C ILE A 209 19.99 4.10 -0.43
N TYR A 210 21.30 4.31 -0.36
CA TYR A 210 22.27 3.32 -0.83
C TYR A 210 22.23 2.03 0.00
N GLU A 211 22.09 2.13 1.30
CA GLU A 211 22.05 0.97 2.19
C GLU A 211 20.90 0.02 1.83
N ILE A 212 19.67 0.53 1.70
CA ILE A 212 18.50 -0.31 1.38
C ILE A 212 18.64 -0.98 0.01
N VAL A 213 19.19 -0.30 -1.00
CA VAL A 213 19.39 -0.84 -2.35
C VAL A 213 20.47 -1.92 -2.34
N HIS A 214 21.65 -1.63 -1.83
CA HIS A 214 22.77 -2.58 -1.81
C HIS A 214 22.49 -3.81 -0.94
N ARG A 215 21.66 -3.69 0.08
CA ARG A 215 21.23 -4.83 0.90
C ARG A 215 20.49 -5.89 0.07
N TYR A 216 19.62 -5.49 -0.86
CA TYR A 216 18.92 -6.43 -1.75
C TYR A 216 19.90 -7.16 -2.66
N GLU A 217 20.82 -6.46 -3.32
CA GLU A 217 21.83 -7.07 -4.19
C GLU A 217 22.70 -8.05 -3.38
N LYS A 218 23.19 -7.62 -2.21
CA LYS A 218 24.01 -8.47 -1.34
C LYS A 218 23.27 -9.72 -0.85
N ALA A 219 21.98 -9.60 -0.50
CA ALA A 219 21.18 -10.73 -0.03
C ALA A 219 21.01 -11.80 -1.10
N LEU A 220 20.81 -11.42 -2.38
CA LEU A 220 20.72 -12.36 -3.49
C LEU A 220 22.09 -12.99 -3.83
N GLN A 221 23.16 -12.21 -3.84
CA GLN A 221 24.51 -12.71 -4.05
C GLN A 221 24.92 -13.79 -3.04
N LEU A 222 24.46 -13.68 -1.76
CA LEU A 222 24.74 -14.69 -0.73
C LEU A 222 24.14 -16.06 -1.02
N VAL A 223 23.09 -16.12 -1.84
CA VAL A 223 22.44 -17.37 -2.28
C VAL A 223 22.76 -17.71 -3.73
N GLY A 224 23.68 -16.99 -4.36
CA GLY A 224 24.14 -17.25 -5.74
C GLY A 224 23.19 -16.76 -6.82
N GLU A 225 22.29 -15.82 -6.50
CA GLU A 225 21.28 -15.25 -7.42
C GLU A 225 21.57 -13.77 -7.72
N GLU A 226 20.99 -13.26 -8.81
CA GLU A 226 21.05 -11.85 -9.18
C GLU A 226 19.67 -11.26 -9.45
N VAL A 227 19.47 -10.00 -9.08
CA VAL A 227 18.19 -9.27 -9.31
C VAL A 227 17.85 -9.23 -10.79
N ARG A 228 18.85 -9.05 -11.66
CA ARG A 228 18.69 -8.89 -13.12
C ARG A 228 18.18 -10.14 -13.83
N GLU A 229 18.24 -11.31 -13.21
CA GLU A 229 17.64 -12.53 -13.74
C GLU A 229 16.12 -12.54 -13.64
N GLY A 230 15.57 -12.01 -12.55
CA GLY A 230 14.13 -11.96 -12.28
C GLY A 230 13.45 -10.62 -12.63
N ASN A 231 14.23 -9.54 -12.72
CA ASN A 231 13.71 -8.20 -12.98
C ASN A 231 14.52 -7.49 -14.09
N PRO A 232 13.93 -7.06 -15.23
CA PRO A 232 12.51 -7.10 -15.61
C PRO A 232 11.96 -8.51 -15.82
N SER A 233 10.69 -8.74 -15.45
CA SER A 233 10.00 -10.01 -15.66
C SER A 233 9.83 -10.33 -17.16
N PRO A 234 9.57 -11.61 -17.55
CA PRO A 234 9.28 -11.94 -18.94
C PRO A 234 8.17 -11.08 -19.57
N GLY A 235 7.13 -10.73 -18.80
CA GLY A 235 6.06 -9.86 -19.25
C GLY A 235 6.51 -8.42 -19.51
N ASN A 236 7.42 -7.89 -18.67
CA ASN A 236 8.02 -6.56 -18.90
C ASN A 236 8.87 -6.55 -20.16
N LYS A 237 9.70 -7.60 -20.38
CA LYS A 237 10.53 -7.76 -21.58
C LYS A 237 9.68 -7.90 -22.84
N ALA A 238 8.60 -8.70 -22.78
CA ALA A 238 7.63 -8.81 -23.86
C ALA A 238 6.90 -7.48 -24.14
N GLY A 239 6.78 -6.60 -23.14
CA GLY A 239 6.28 -5.23 -23.29
C GLY A 239 7.26 -4.26 -23.91
N GLY A 240 8.57 -4.62 -24.00
CA GLY A 240 9.62 -3.83 -24.64
C GLY A 240 10.70 -3.29 -23.70
N LEU A 241 10.66 -3.59 -22.38
CA LEU A 241 11.76 -3.24 -21.45
C LEU A 241 12.97 -4.15 -21.69
N THR A 242 14.18 -3.59 -21.66
CA THR A 242 15.42 -4.30 -21.99
C THR A 242 16.20 -4.77 -20.77
N CYS A 243 16.39 -3.91 -19.77
CA CYS A 243 17.20 -4.19 -18.58
C CYS A 243 16.60 -3.58 -17.31
N LEU A 244 17.17 -3.93 -16.16
CA LEU A 244 16.74 -3.42 -14.85
C LEU A 244 16.96 -1.91 -14.72
N GLU A 245 18.10 -1.41 -15.20
CA GLU A 245 18.46 0.00 -15.11
C GLU A 245 17.49 0.89 -15.88
N GLU A 246 17.04 0.45 -17.08
CA GLU A 246 15.97 1.12 -17.83
C GLU A 246 14.67 1.17 -17.03
N LYS A 247 14.28 0.04 -16.44
CA LYS A 247 13.08 -0.05 -15.61
C LYS A 247 13.19 0.85 -14.37
N SER A 248 14.36 0.84 -13.71
CA SER A 248 14.62 1.64 -12.51
C SER A 248 14.58 3.14 -12.79
N LEU A 249 15.19 3.59 -13.90
CA LEU A 249 15.08 4.98 -14.34
C LEU A 249 13.61 5.40 -14.54
N GLY A 250 12.79 4.51 -15.11
CA GLY A 250 11.35 4.76 -15.23
C GLY A 250 10.62 4.77 -13.89
N CYS A 251 10.98 3.86 -12.98
CA CYS A 251 10.33 3.67 -11.68
C CYS A 251 10.49 4.89 -10.77
N ILE A 252 11.71 5.42 -10.62
CA ILE A 252 12.00 6.54 -9.70
C ILE A 252 11.25 7.83 -10.05
N HIS A 253 10.75 7.96 -11.29
CA HIS A 253 9.94 9.11 -11.69
C HIS A 253 8.64 9.24 -10.89
N LYS A 254 8.12 8.16 -10.30
CA LYS A 254 6.95 8.21 -9.40
C LYS A 254 7.16 9.12 -8.17
N GLY A 255 8.41 9.33 -7.76
CA GLY A 255 8.77 10.25 -6.67
C GLY A 255 8.85 11.72 -7.07
N GLY A 256 8.51 12.09 -8.31
CA GLY A 256 8.60 13.48 -8.79
C GLY A 256 10.00 14.08 -8.63
N HIS A 257 10.07 15.36 -8.24
CA HIS A 257 11.30 16.14 -8.12
C HIS A 257 11.56 16.64 -6.68
N SER A 258 10.62 16.46 -5.76
CA SER A 258 10.72 16.91 -4.37
C SER A 258 11.91 16.28 -3.65
N PRO A 259 12.54 16.95 -2.67
CA PRO A 259 13.57 16.35 -1.82
C PRO A 259 13.05 15.10 -1.09
N VAL A 260 13.90 14.08 -0.95
CA VAL A 260 13.62 12.89 -0.15
C VAL A 260 13.92 13.20 1.31
N ASN A 261 12.87 13.29 2.14
CA ASN A 261 12.99 13.74 3.52
C ASN A 261 13.30 12.62 4.52
N ALA A 262 12.90 11.37 4.22
CA ALA A 262 13.15 10.23 5.09
C ALA A 262 13.11 8.91 4.31
N VAL A 263 13.69 7.85 4.89
CA VAL A 263 13.59 6.47 4.45
C VAL A 263 13.03 5.64 5.60
N TYR A 264 11.93 4.95 5.38
CA TYR A 264 11.26 4.11 6.36
C TYR A 264 11.48 2.64 6.03
N ASP A 265 11.60 1.81 7.06
CA ASP A 265 11.57 0.35 6.91
C ASP A 265 10.16 -0.13 6.56
N TYR A 266 10.08 -1.37 6.07
CA TYR A 266 8.84 -2.01 5.63
C TYR A 266 7.73 -1.96 6.67
N GLY A 267 6.59 -1.40 6.32
CA GLY A 267 5.40 -1.33 7.19
C GLY A 267 5.51 -0.41 8.41
N LYS A 268 6.61 0.35 8.55
CA LYS A 268 6.75 1.33 9.63
C LYS A 268 5.86 2.54 9.38
N GLN A 269 5.30 3.08 10.46
CA GLN A 269 4.36 4.20 10.38
C GLN A 269 5.03 5.45 9.85
N VAL A 270 4.42 6.05 8.83
CA VAL A 270 4.77 7.33 8.23
C VAL A 270 3.82 8.39 8.75
N GLU A 271 4.34 9.51 9.17
CA GLU A 271 3.53 10.64 9.62
C GLU A 271 3.05 11.49 8.43
N ALA A 272 1.91 12.19 8.62
CA ALA A 272 1.48 13.21 7.66
C ALA A 272 2.45 14.40 7.63
N LYS A 273 2.40 15.19 6.55
CA LYS A 273 3.21 16.43 6.40
C LYS A 273 4.73 16.19 6.27
N GLN A 274 5.12 15.00 5.82
CA GLN A 274 6.53 14.63 5.65
C GLN A 274 7.10 14.97 4.27
N GLY A 275 6.27 15.34 3.30
CA GLY A 275 6.70 15.53 1.91
C GLY A 275 7.00 14.20 1.22
N LEU A 276 8.04 14.14 0.37
CA LEU A 276 8.45 12.89 -0.26
C LEU A 276 9.27 12.05 0.72
N VAL A 277 8.86 10.79 0.90
CA VAL A 277 9.60 9.79 1.67
C VAL A 277 9.74 8.51 0.87
N ILE A 278 10.72 7.68 1.21
CA ILE A 278 10.88 6.32 0.66
C ILE A 278 10.45 5.33 1.73
N MET A 279 9.73 4.29 1.32
CA MET A 279 9.55 3.08 2.13
C MET A 279 10.27 1.91 1.48
N ASP A 280 11.11 1.25 2.25
CA ASP A 280 11.86 0.08 1.81
C ASP A 280 10.91 -1.11 1.65
N THR A 281 10.49 -1.36 0.40
CA THR A 281 9.58 -2.44 0.04
C THR A 281 10.17 -3.32 -1.06
N PRO A 282 9.75 -4.61 -1.16
CA PRO A 282 10.11 -5.43 -2.30
C PRO A 282 9.41 -4.94 -3.58
N GLY A 283 9.91 -5.38 -4.75
CA GLY A 283 9.29 -5.11 -6.06
C GLY A 283 8.11 -6.04 -6.41
N ASN A 284 7.49 -6.68 -5.42
CA ASN A 284 6.25 -7.46 -5.58
C ASN A 284 5.07 -6.59 -5.22
N ASP A 285 4.24 -6.22 -6.20
CA ASP A 285 3.16 -5.24 -6.07
C ASP A 285 2.29 -5.42 -4.82
N PRO A 286 1.69 -6.62 -4.51
CA PRO A 286 0.84 -6.75 -3.34
C PRO A 286 1.59 -6.57 -2.01
N SER A 287 2.87 -6.96 -1.96
CA SER A 287 3.70 -6.81 -0.76
C SER A 287 4.16 -5.37 -0.58
N SER A 288 4.53 -4.68 -1.66
CA SER A 288 4.91 -3.28 -1.65
C SER A 288 3.74 -2.39 -1.20
N VAL A 289 2.58 -2.56 -1.84
CA VAL A 289 1.34 -1.86 -1.44
C VAL A 289 0.98 -2.14 0.01
N ALA A 290 1.13 -3.40 0.48
CA ALA A 290 0.86 -3.76 1.87
C ALA A 290 1.76 -2.99 2.84
N GLY A 291 3.05 -2.84 2.54
CA GLY A 291 3.98 -2.05 3.34
C GLY A 291 3.56 -0.59 3.45
N MET A 292 3.23 0.06 2.30
CA MET A 292 2.80 1.46 2.29
C MET A 292 1.48 1.68 3.02
N VAL A 293 0.50 0.78 2.84
CA VAL A 293 -0.79 0.87 3.55
C VAL A 293 -0.60 0.65 5.06
N ALA A 294 0.24 -0.30 5.46
CA ALA A 294 0.63 -0.47 6.87
C ALA A 294 1.35 0.78 7.42
N GLY A 295 2.15 1.43 6.58
CA GLY A 295 2.79 2.72 6.88
C GLY A 295 1.83 3.89 7.00
N GLY A 296 0.56 3.74 6.62
CA GLY A 296 -0.46 4.77 6.77
C GLY A 296 -0.95 5.40 5.46
N ALA A 297 -0.51 4.94 4.29
CA ALA A 297 -1.04 5.39 3.02
C ALA A 297 -2.57 5.23 2.98
N GLN A 298 -3.26 6.33 2.70
CA GLN A 298 -4.72 6.38 2.63
C GLN A 298 -5.22 6.07 1.22
N ILE A 299 -4.42 6.39 0.20
CA ILE A 299 -4.67 6.16 -1.23
C ILE A 299 -3.39 5.62 -1.85
N VAL A 300 -3.50 4.66 -2.76
CA VAL A 300 -2.39 4.20 -3.60
C VAL A 300 -2.63 4.63 -5.03
N VAL A 301 -1.59 5.15 -5.69
CA VAL A 301 -1.60 5.51 -7.10
C VAL A 301 -0.67 4.55 -7.83
N PHE A 302 -1.23 3.76 -8.73
CA PHE A 302 -0.61 2.58 -9.29
C PHE A 302 -0.51 2.67 -10.81
N SER A 303 0.69 2.76 -11.36
CA SER A 303 0.88 2.72 -12.81
C SER A 303 0.99 1.29 -13.34
N THR A 304 0.50 1.06 -14.55
CA THR A 304 0.64 -0.25 -15.22
C THR A 304 0.71 -0.08 -16.74
N GLY A 305 1.68 -0.71 -17.37
CA GLY A 305 1.78 -0.75 -18.83
C GLY A 305 0.95 -1.90 -19.43
N ARG A 306 0.98 -3.07 -18.81
CA ARG A 306 0.33 -4.31 -19.27
C ARG A 306 -1.08 -4.54 -18.71
N GLY A 307 -1.45 -3.81 -17.65
CA GLY A 307 -2.76 -3.92 -17.02
C GLY A 307 -2.77 -4.87 -15.81
N THR A 308 -2.42 -4.35 -14.63
CA THR A 308 -2.53 -5.07 -13.35
C THR A 308 -3.83 -4.68 -12.66
N PRO A 309 -4.77 -5.62 -12.38
CA PRO A 309 -6.06 -5.26 -11.77
C PRO A 309 -6.02 -5.14 -10.25
N THR A 310 -4.94 -5.54 -9.59
CA THR A 310 -4.83 -5.62 -8.12
C THR A 310 -5.34 -4.39 -7.39
N GLY A 311 -6.02 -4.61 -6.26
CA GLY A 311 -6.52 -3.59 -5.35
C GLY A 311 -5.89 -3.67 -3.96
N ASN A 312 -6.61 -3.17 -2.95
CA ASN A 312 -6.24 -3.31 -1.54
C ASN A 312 -7.52 -3.23 -0.68
N PRO A 313 -7.66 -4.01 0.40
CA PRO A 313 -8.87 -4.03 1.22
C PRO A 313 -9.15 -2.71 1.95
N LEU A 314 -8.13 -1.91 2.25
CA LEU A 314 -8.26 -0.70 3.06
C LEU A 314 -8.12 0.58 2.24
N ALA A 315 -7.15 0.64 1.34
CA ALA A 315 -6.82 1.84 0.58
C ALA A 315 -7.37 1.76 -0.85
N PRO A 316 -8.08 2.79 -1.34
CA PRO A 316 -8.41 2.89 -2.76
C PRO A 316 -7.13 2.92 -3.61
N VAL A 317 -7.15 2.18 -4.73
CA VAL A 317 -6.03 2.11 -5.67
C VAL A 317 -6.46 2.75 -6.98
N ILE A 318 -5.88 3.91 -7.32
CA ILE A 318 -6.09 4.61 -8.58
C ILE A 318 -5.15 4.02 -9.62
N LYS A 319 -5.69 3.40 -10.67
CA LYS A 319 -4.91 2.78 -11.75
C LYS A 319 -4.67 3.74 -12.91
N ILE A 320 -3.41 3.80 -13.38
CA ILE A 320 -2.98 4.68 -14.47
C ILE A 320 -2.20 3.87 -15.50
N THR A 321 -2.44 4.08 -16.78
CA THR A 321 -1.60 3.52 -17.84
C THR A 321 -1.19 4.57 -18.87
N GLY A 322 0.05 4.48 -19.36
CA GLY A 322 0.54 5.22 -20.54
C GLY A 322 0.25 4.48 -21.85
N ASN A 323 -0.20 3.24 -21.78
CA ASN A 323 -0.44 2.39 -22.95
C ASN A 323 -1.89 2.50 -23.41
N LYS A 324 -2.11 3.16 -24.56
CA LYS A 324 -3.44 3.38 -25.13
C LYS A 324 -4.22 2.10 -25.41
N LEU A 325 -3.55 1.04 -25.86
CA LEU A 325 -4.22 -0.24 -26.14
C LEU A 325 -4.62 -0.94 -24.83
N THR A 326 -3.76 -0.91 -23.81
CA THR A 326 -4.08 -1.43 -22.48
C THR A 326 -5.26 -0.68 -21.87
N TYR A 327 -5.31 0.65 -21.99
CA TYR A 327 -6.45 1.44 -21.53
C TYR A 327 -7.75 1.04 -22.21
N ALA A 328 -7.73 0.90 -23.54
CA ALA A 328 -8.91 0.50 -24.31
C ALA A 328 -9.40 -0.92 -23.99
N ASN A 329 -8.47 -1.86 -23.76
CA ASN A 329 -8.79 -3.26 -23.48
C ASN A 329 -9.21 -3.52 -22.03
N MET A 330 -8.75 -2.68 -21.09
CA MET A 330 -8.97 -2.85 -19.64
C MET A 330 -9.67 -1.62 -19.03
N VAL A 331 -10.62 -1.07 -19.76
CA VAL A 331 -11.39 0.13 -19.33
C VAL A 331 -12.09 -0.07 -17.99
N ASP A 332 -12.45 -1.30 -17.63
CA ASP A 332 -13.10 -1.63 -16.36
C ASP A 332 -12.12 -1.63 -15.16
N ASN A 333 -10.81 -1.69 -15.42
CA ASN A 333 -9.78 -1.79 -14.38
C ASN A 333 -8.97 -0.51 -14.21
N ILE A 334 -8.82 0.32 -15.27
CA ILE A 334 -7.89 1.45 -15.31
C ILE A 334 -8.66 2.77 -15.23
N ASP A 335 -8.36 3.58 -14.20
CA ASP A 335 -9.05 4.85 -13.92
C ASP A 335 -8.61 5.99 -14.84
N VAL A 336 -7.31 6.03 -15.24
CA VAL A 336 -6.70 7.16 -15.95
C VAL A 336 -5.89 6.70 -17.16
N ASP A 337 -6.14 7.36 -18.32
CA ASP A 337 -5.32 7.25 -19.53
C ASP A 337 -4.25 8.35 -19.52
N ALA A 338 -2.98 7.96 -19.39
CA ALA A 338 -1.83 8.86 -19.50
C ALA A 338 -1.21 8.89 -20.92
N SER A 339 -1.74 8.12 -21.87
CA SER A 339 -1.21 8.08 -23.25
C SER A 339 -1.25 9.45 -23.98
N PRO A 340 -2.15 10.39 -23.67
CA PRO A 340 -2.13 11.74 -24.24
C PRO A 340 -0.80 12.48 -24.06
N ILE A 341 -0.01 12.15 -23.01
CA ILE A 341 1.34 12.70 -22.79
C ILE A 341 2.28 12.25 -23.92
N ILE A 342 2.26 10.96 -24.26
CA ILE A 342 3.12 10.39 -25.33
C ILE A 342 2.75 10.96 -26.70
N TYR A 343 1.46 11.13 -26.96
CA TYR A 343 0.97 11.66 -28.24
C TYR A 343 0.98 13.20 -28.32
N GLY A 344 1.43 13.90 -27.26
CA GLY A 344 1.51 15.36 -27.23
C GLY A 344 0.16 16.09 -27.27
N THR A 345 -0.93 15.40 -26.94
CA THR A 345 -2.28 15.98 -26.93
C THR A 345 -2.65 16.61 -25.58
N LYS A 346 -1.94 16.24 -24.51
CA LYS A 346 -1.97 16.88 -23.20
C LYS A 346 -0.55 17.02 -22.65
N THR A 347 -0.31 18.06 -21.86
CA THR A 347 0.96 18.21 -21.13
C THR A 347 0.91 17.42 -19.83
N LEU A 348 2.08 17.12 -19.26
CA LEU A 348 2.23 16.45 -17.98
C LEU A 348 1.54 17.24 -16.86
N GLU A 349 1.70 18.57 -16.85
CA GLU A 349 1.11 19.47 -15.86
C GLU A 349 -0.42 19.46 -15.94
N SER A 350 -0.98 19.57 -17.16
CA SER A 350 -2.44 19.56 -17.34
C SER A 350 -3.08 18.26 -16.86
N LEU A 351 -2.46 17.12 -17.18
CA LEU A 351 -2.98 15.81 -16.75
C LEU A 351 -2.71 15.57 -15.25
N GLY A 352 -1.61 16.13 -14.71
CA GLY A 352 -1.29 16.14 -13.28
C GLY A 352 -2.37 16.86 -12.46
N ASP A 353 -2.84 18.01 -12.91
CA ASP A 353 -3.95 18.75 -12.27
C ASP A 353 -5.26 17.95 -12.32
N GLU A 354 -5.54 17.26 -13.43
CA GLU A 354 -6.70 16.37 -13.53
C GLU A 354 -6.59 15.19 -12.55
N LEU A 355 -5.40 14.59 -12.43
CA LEU A 355 -5.14 13.48 -11.50
C LEU A 355 -5.23 13.95 -10.04
N LEU A 356 -4.75 15.15 -9.71
CA LEU A 356 -4.91 15.73 -8.37
C LEU A 356 -6.40 15.91 -8.02
N LYS A 357 -7.21 16.43 -8.95
CA LYS A 357 -8.67 16.54 -8.76
C LYS A 357 -9.35 15.17 -8.61
N LEU A 358 -8.91 14.16 -9.35
CA LEU A 358 -9.41 12.79 -9.18
C LEU A 358 -9.03 12.25 -7.81
N THR A 359 -7.78 12.41 -7.38
CA THR A 359 -7.30 11.99 -6.06
C THR A 359 -8.10 12.64 -4.94
N GLN A 360 -8.40 13.94 -5.04
CA GLN A 360 -9.29 14.66 -4.11
C GLN A 360 -10.70 14.04 -4.09
N LYS A 361 -11.30 13.74 -5.25
CA LYS A 361 -12.62 13.10 -5.32
C LYS A 361 -12.60 11.70 -4.68
N VAL A 362 -11.51 10.93 -4.87
CA VAL A 362 -11.33 9.62 -4.24
C VAL A 362 -11.17 9.77 -2.71
N ALA A 363 -10.43 10.78 -2.25
CA ALA A 363 -10.34 11.11 -0.83
C ALA A 363 -11.71 11.49 -0.25
N CYS A 364 -12.56 12.18 -0.99
CA CYS A 364 -13.93 12.51 -0.61
C CYS A 364 -14.92 11.32 -0.73
N GLY A 365 -14.48 10.13 -1.12
CA GLY A 365 -15.30 8.92 -1.11
C GLY A 365 -15.68 8.36 -2.48
N LYS A 366 -15.26 8.98 -3.61
CA LYS A 366 -15.41 8.35 -4.92
C LYS A 366 -14.68 7.00 -4.91
N GLN A 367 -15.36 5.93 -5.30
CA GLN A 367 -14.74 4.62 -5.46
C GLN A 367 -13.84 4.59 -6.71
N THR A 368 -12.71 3.90 -6.60
CA THR A 368 -11.88 3.51 -7.75
C THR A 368 -12.46 2.27 -8.43
N LYS A 369 -12.01 1.98 -9.64
CA LYS A 369 -12.44 0.78 -10.37
C LYS A 369 -12.05 -0.50 -9.63
N ALA A 370 -10.86 -0.55 -9.03
CA ALA A 370 -10.43 -1.69 -8.21
C ALA A 370 -11.34 -1.91 -6.99
N GLU A 371 -11.78 -0.84 -6.30
CA GLU A 371 -12.73 -0.94 -5.19
C GLU A 371 -14.11 -1.43 -5.66
N SER A 372 -14.62 -0.90 -6.78
CA SER A 372 -15.94 -1.28 -7.30
C SER A 372 -16.00 -2.74 -7.77
N LEU A 373 -14.87 -3.31 -8.17
CA LEU A 373 -14.72 -4.72 -8.53
C LEU A 373 -14.42 -5.63 -7.32
N GLY A 374 -14.18 -5.04 -6.14
CA GLY A 374 -13.93 -5.80 -4.91
C GLY A 374 -12.54 -6.44 -4.84
N TYR A 375 -11.55 -5.89 -5.53
CA TYR A 375 -10.16 -6.38 -5.45
C TYR A 375 -9.53 -6.07 -4.09
N THR A 376 -8.98 -7.11 -3.44
CA THR A 376 -8.45 -7.05 -2.07
C THR A 376 -7.12 -7.79 -1.92
N GLU A 377 -6.33 -7.86 -2.98
CA GLU A 377 -5.05 -8.54 -2.97
C GLU A 377 -4.10 -7.90 -1.95
N MET A 378 -3.46 -8.78 -1.19
CA MET A 378 -2.50 -8.39 -0.15
C MET A 378 -1.52 -9.53 0.05
N ALA A 379 -0.25 -9.19 0.18
CA ALA A 379 0.80 -10.11 0.60
C ALA A 379 1.71 -9.40 1.60
N ILE A 380 2.36 -10.16 2.46
CA ILE A 380 3.36 -9.63 3.40
C ILE A 380 4.74 -10.11 2.95
N ALA A 381 5.71 -9.20 2.94
CA ALA A 381 7.09 -9.54 2.61
C ALA A 381 7.67 -10.52 3.64
N ARG A 382 8.55 -11.42 3.17
CA ARG A 382 9.36 -12.28 4.02
C ARG A 382 10.74 -12.49 3.42
N VAL A 383 11.71 -12.81 4.26
CA VAL A 383 13.12 -13.02 3.86
C VAL A 383 13.52 -14.48 4.01
N CYS A 384 12.98 -15.19 5.02
CA CYS A 384 13.39 -16.54 5.35
C CYS A 384 12.33 -17.59 5.01
N ASN A 385 12.75 -18.87 5.01
CA ASN A 385 11.84 -20.00 4.93
C ASN A 385 11.09 -20.17 6.27
N PHE A 386 9.98 -20.90 6.23
CA PHE A 386 9.30 -21.34 7.47
C PHE A 386 10.18 -22.28 8.28
N VAL A 387 9.99 -22.28 9.61
CA VAL A 387 10.69 -23.11 10.59
C VAL A 387 9.73 -24.01 11.35
#